data_2f865ab2a304d05ab24b1e74dff0746d
#
_entry.id   2f865ab2a304d05ab24b1e74dff0746d
#
_cell.length_a   1.000
_cell.length_b   1.000
_cell.length_c   1.000
_cell.angle_alpha   90.00
_cell.angle_beta   90.00
_cell.angle_gamma   90.00
#
_symmetry.space_group_name_H-M   'P 1'
#
loop_
_entity.id
_entity.type
_entity.pdbx_description
1 polymer ?
#
loop_
_entity_poly.entity_id
_entity_poly.type
_entity_poly.pdbx_seq_one_letter_code
_entity_poly.pdbx_strand_id
1 'polypeptide(L)'
;MRKRLLVFTALWMLLAFTLMAFIIKLQSARMPVADILFVRCAASALVVLACQPLLGFALRSRAIGLHVRRGVCGLVAMAIWTHTLGVLPMAVSVTLNYMSPLFLGLVLLATDRSAQRPGATELACLALGFVGVVVLLNPLGAGAGPRGAIALGVLGAAMAALAFKDVRALKTAGESEWQMVFFFSLVAALGALPFTALVRLDASAGLASHAWVVLAGLLGAVGQWGVSQAFGSGDAVVAASMQYLSVVMSLGLSWLALGEAVSAQALAGMALIVAAAVLTVWQRGR
;
A
#
# COMPACT_ATOMS: atom_id res chain seq x y z
N MET A 1 -26.16 -4.66 -3.15
CA MET A 1 -25.50 -3.53 -3.81
C MET A 1 -24.18 -3.14 -3.12
N ARG A 2 -24.14 -2.95 -1.81
CA ARG A 2 -22.95 -2.54 -1.02
C ARG A 2 -21.74 -3.47 -1.16
N LYS A 3 -21.93 -4.82 -1.11
CA LYS A 3 -20.84 -5.81 -1.23
C LYS A 3 -20.18 -5.80 -2.63
N ARG A 4 -20.97 -5.67 -3.71
CA ARG A 4 -20.44 -5.60 -5.08
C ARG A 4 -19.60 -4.32 -5.30
N LEU A 5 -20.04 -3.19 -4.75
CA LEU A 5 -19.32 -1.94 -4.81
C LEU A 5 -17.98 -2.02 -4.07
N LEU A 6 -17.95 -2.65 -2.89
CA LEU A 6 -16.70 -2.85 -2.12
C LEU A 6 -15.68 -3.71 -2.87
N VAL A 7 -16.13 -4.82 -3.49
CA VAL A 7 -15.23 -5.67 -4.30
C VAL A 7 -14.71 -4.91 -5.52
N PHE A 8 -15.57 -4.18 -6.23
CA PHE A 8 -15.17 -3.36 -7.37
C PHE A 8 -14.15 -2.29 -6.98
N THR A 9 -14.40 -1.57 -5.88
CA THR A 9 -13.47 -0.55 -5.34
C THR A 9 -12.13 -1.17 -4.95
N ALA A 10 -12.15 -2.35 -4.31
CA ALA A 10 -10.93 -3.06 -3.96
C ALA A 10 -10.11 -3.47 -5.19
N LEU A 11 -10.75 -3.98 -6.24
CA LEU A 11 -10.08 -4.34 -7.49
C LEU A 11 -9.41 -3.14 -8.16
N TRP A 12 -10.09 -1.99 -8.25
CA TRP A 12 -9.51 -0.76 -8.79
C TRP A 12 -8.34 -0.25 -7.95
N MET A 13 -8.45 -0.30 -6.64
CA MET A 13 -7.36 0.02 -5.72
C MET A 13 -6.13 -0.84 -6.00
N LEU A 14 -6.32 -2.17 -6.10
CA LEU A 14 -5.25 -3.12 -6.31
C LEU A 14 -4.58 -2.91 -7.68
N LEU A 15 -5.36 -2.68 -8.73
CA LEU A 15 -4.85 -2.39 -10.08
C LEU A 15 -4.04 -1.09 -10.08
N ALA A 16 -4.56 -0.02 -9.48
CA ALA A 16 -3.87 1.26 -9.40
C ALA A 16 -2.52 1.14 -8.67
N PHE A 17 -2.48 0.43 -7.54
CA PHE A 17 -1.23 0.19 -6.82
C PHE A 17 -0.26 -0.72 -7.57
N THR A 18 -0.75 -1.72 -8.29
CA THR A 18 0.10 -2.61 -9.10
C THR A 18 0.78 -1.82 -10.23
N LEU A 19 0.03 -1.01 -10.97
CA LEU A 19 0.58 -0.15 -12.02
C LEU A 19 1.54 0.90 -11.45
N MET A 20 1.17 1.53 -10.34
CA MET A 20 2.04 2.46 -9.62
C MET A 20 3.38 1.80 -9.22
N ALA A 21 3.34 0.61 -8.62
CA ALA A 21 4.54 -0.12 -8.19
C ALA A 21 5.44 -0.47 -9.39
N PHE A 22 4.86 -0.89 -10.50
CA PHE A 22 5.58 -1.17 -11.73
C PHE A 22 6.32 0.07 -12.26
N ILE A 23 5.63 1.23 -12.34
CA ILE A 23 6.24 2.50 -12.76
C ILE A 23 7.37 2.90 -11.81
N ILE A 24 7.14 2.83 -10.48
CA ILE A 24 8.17 3.16 -9.48
C ILE A 24 9.40 2.28 -9.66
N LYS A 25 9.23 0.98 -9.87
CA LYS A 25 10.35 0.06 -10.11
C LYS A 25 11.15 0.47 -11.35
N LEU A 26 10.50 0.80 -12.45
CA LEU A 26 11.18 1.25 -13.67
C LEU A 26 11.95 2.57 -13.45
N GLN A 27 11.42 3.48 -12.63
CA GLN A 27 12.04 4.77 -12.37
C GLN A 27 13.09 4.73 -11.24
N SER A 28 13.06 3.74 -10.35
CA SER A 28 14.03 3.63 -9.25
C SER A 28 15.49 3.44 -9.70
N ALA A 29 15.69 2.97 -10.94
CA ALA A 29 17.03 2.91 -11.56
C ALA A 29 17.51 4.26 -12.11
N ARG A 30 16.63 5.26 -12.22
CA ARG A 30 16.89 6.55 -12.88
C ARG A 30 16.75 7.75 -11.96
N MET A 31 16.04 7.62 -10.85
CA MET A 31 15.74 8.70 -9.93
C MET A 31 15.98 8.27 -8.48
N PRO A 32 16.52 9.18 -7.64
CA PRO A 32 16.62 8.94 -6.20
C PRO A 32 15.26 8.66 -5.55
N VAL A 33 15.26 7.85 -4.48
CA VAL A 33 14.03 7.50 -3.73
C VAL A 33 13.26 8.75 -3.27
N ALA A 34 13.98 9.75 -2.76
CA ALA A 34 13.36 10.99 -2.28
C ALA A 34 12.63 11.74 -3.39
N ASP A 35 13.21 11.82 -4.59
CA ASP A 35 12.61 12.51 -5.74
C ASP A 35 11.35 11.79 -6.23
N ILE A 36 11.39 10.46 -6.32
CA ILE A 36 10.22 9.66 -6.65
C ILE A 36 9.10 9.92 -5.63
N LEU A 37 9.42 9.88 -4.34
CA LEU A 37 8.43 10.10 -3.28
C LEU A 37 7.87 11.52 -3.33
N PHE A 38 8.72 12.53 -3.47
CA PHE A 38 8.30 13.92 -3.55
C PHE A 38 7.39 14.17 -4.77
N VAL A 39 7.88 13.87 -5.98
CA VAL A 39 7.16 14.16 -7.23
C VAL A 39 5.79 13.45 -7.25
N ARG A 40 5.75 12.17 -6.91
CA ARG A 40 4.48 11.44 -6.93
C ARG A 40 3.50 11.93 -5.86
N CYS A 41 3.97 12.23 -4.62
CA CYS A 41 3.11 12.70 -3.55
C CYS A 41 2.65 14.14 -3.79
N ALA A 42 3.53 15.01 -4.31
CA ALA A 42 3.16 16.35 -4.73
C ALA A 42 2.13 16.34 -5.86
N ALA A 43 2.31 15.50 -6.88
CA ALA A 43 1.33 15.32 -7.97
C ALA A 43 -0.03 14.85 -7.43
N SER A 44 -0.05 13.86 -6.52
CA SER A 44 -1.28 13.41 -5.86
C SER A 44 -1.96 14.55 -5.09
N ALA A 45 -1.21 15.29 -4.27
CA ALA A 45 -1.75 16.38 -3.46
C ALA A 45 -2.32 17.50 -4.34
N LEU A 46 -1.57 17.90 -5.37
CA LEU A 46 -1.98 19.00 -6.28
C LEU A 46 -3.23 18.64 -7.08
N VAL A 47 -3.31 17.41 -7.63
CA VAL A 47 -4.49 16.99 -8.39
C VAL A 47 -5.71 16.88 -7.48
N VAL A 48 -5.58 16.27 -6.30
CA VAL A 48 -6.70 16.17 -5.35
C VAL A 48 -7.15 17.57 -4.89
N LEU A 49 -6.21 18.49 -4.68
CA LEU A 49 -6.51 19.88 -4.35
C LEU A 49 -7.22 20.61 -5.50
N ALA A 50 -6.74 20.46 -6.73
CA ALA A 50 -7.36 21.06 -7.91
C ALA A 50 -8.78 20.53 -8.15
N CYS A 51 -9.02 19.25 -7.86
CA CYS A 51 -10.33 18.63 -7.94
C CYS A 51 -11.20 18.83 -6.68
N GLN A 52 -10.71 19.54 -5.64
CA GLN A 52 -11.43 19.72 -4.38
C GLN A 52 -12.88 20.21 -4.55
N PRO A 53 -13.19 21.18 -5.44
CA PRO A 53 -14.57 21.63 -5.63
C PRO A 53 -15.52 20.53 -6.17
N LEU A 54 -14.97 19.61 -6.97
CA LEU A 54 -15.72 18.46 -7.53
C LEU A 54 -15.86 17.32 -6.52
N LEU A 55 -14.80 17.11 -5.70
CA LEU A 55 -14.73 16.04 -4.72
C LEU A 55 -15.43 16.38 -3.40
N GLY A 56 -15.74 17.64 -3.15
CA GLY A 56 -16.57 18.12 -2.04
C GLY A 56 -16.00 17.89 -0.65
N PHE A 57 -14.67 17.82 -0.48
CA PHE A 57 -14.04 17.61 0.83
C PHE A 57 -13.58 18.93 1.47
N ALA A 58 -13.52 18.96 2.80
CA ALA A 58 -13.05 20.12 3.55
C ALA A 58 -11.51 20.13 3.64
N LEU A 59 -10.89 21.31 3.45
CA LEU A 59 -9.44 21.50 3.66
C LEU A 59 -9.09 21.66 5.16
N ARG A 60 -10.09 21.89 6.01
CA ARG A 60 -9.91 21.96 7.46
C ARG A 60 -10.24 20.60 8.08
N SER A 61 -9.38 20.11 8.95
CA SER A 61 -9.60 18.92 9.74
C SER A 61 -9.51 19.20 11.23
N ARG A 62 -10.40 18.60 12.02
CA ARG A 62 -10.29 18.58 13.49
C ARG A 62 -9.35 17.49 13.99
N ALA A 63 -8.98 16.54 13.11
CA ALA A 63 -8.12 15.41 13.41
C ALA A 63 -6.73 15.53 12.79
N ILE A 64 -6.19 16.76 12.68
CA ILE A 64 -4.91 17.04 11.99
C ILE A 64 -3.76 16.17 12.52
N GLY A 65 -3.71 15.92 13.84
CA GLY A 65 -2.70 15.06 14.45
C GLY A 65 -2.74 13.61 13.91
N LEU A 66 -3.94 13.07 13.63
CA LEU A 66 -4.09 11.75 13.01
C LEU A 66 -3.63 11.77 11.55
N HIS A 67 -3.94 12.84 10.80
CA HIS A 67 -3.45 12.99 9.42
C HIS A 67 -1.93 13.06 9.36
N VAL A 68 -1.29 13.83 10.24
CA VAL A 68 0.17 13.95 10.32
C VAL A 68 0.77 12.59 10.69
N ARG A 69 0.25 11.90 11.72
CA ARG A 69 0.75 10.58 12.12
C ARG A 69 0.63 9.56 11.00
N ARG A 70 -0.54 9.47 10.34
CA ARG A 70 -0.75 8.62 9.16
C ARG A 70 0.23 8.95 8.04
N GLY A 71 0.42 10.25 7.77
CA GLY A 71 1.33 10.73 6.73
C GLY A 71 2.78 10.37 7.02
N VAL A 72 3.25 10.59 8.24
CA VAL A 72 4.62 10.24 8.67
C VAL A 72 4.84 8.73 8.66
N CYS A 73 3.95 7.94 9.27
CA CYS A 73 4.06 6.48 9.24
C CYS A 73 4.06 5.94 7.81
N GLY A 74 3.19 6.47 6.95
CA GLY A 74 3.11 6.07 5.56
C GLY A 74 4.33 6.50 4.73
N LEU A 75 4.88 7.70 4.95
CA LEU A 75 6.11 8.16 4.31
C LEU A 75 7.29 7.26 4.68
N VAL A 76 7.47 6.97 5.97
CA VAL A 76 8.52 6.06 6.45
C VAL A 76 8.37 4.67 5.84
N ALA A 77 7.15 4.12 5.83
CA ALA A 77 6.88 2.82 5.22
C ALA A 77 7.23 2.81 3.72
N MET A 78 6.84 3.86 2.98
CA MET A 78 7.12 3.98 1.55
C MET A 78 8.61 4.18 1.26
N ALA A 79 9.30 5.00 2.05
CA ALA A 79 10.73 5.23 1.89
C ALA A 79 11.53 3.93 2.11
N ILE A 80 11.20 3.19 3.17
CA ILE A 80 11.78 1.88 3.46
C ILE A 80 11.49 0.90 2.32
N TRP A 81 10.25 0.80 1.86
CA TRP A 81 9.87 -0.11 0.78
C TRP A 81 10.61 0.20 -0.53
N THR A 82 10.67 1.47 -0.93
CA THR A 82 11.40 1.89 -2.13
C THR A 82 12.90 1.59 -2.00
N HIS A 83 13.48 1.82 -0.81
CA HIS A 83 14.88 1.47 -0.53
C HIS A 83 15.10 -0.06 -0.62
N THR A 84 14.26 -0.87 0.02
CA THR A 84 14.39 -2.33 0.01
C THR A 84 14.22 -2.92 -1.39
N LEU A 85 13.39 -2.33 -2.25
CA LEU A 85 13.29 -2.71 -3.67
C LEU A 85 14.61 -2.50 -4.43
N GLY A 86 15.42 -1.53 -4.01
CA GLY A 86 16.74 -1.27 -4.61
C GLY A 86 17.85 -2.21 -4.15
N VAL A 87 17.79 -2.71 -2.90
CA VAL A 87 18.89 -3.47 -2.27
C VAL A 87 18.60 -4.95 -2.01
N LEU A 88 17.32 -5.36 -2.04
CA LEU A 88 16.90 -6.76 -1.87
C LEU A 88 16.37 -7.32 -3.20
N PRO A 89 16.43 -8.66 -3.36
CA PRO A 89 15.65 -9.31 -4.40
C PRO A 89 14.18 -8.90 -4.32
N MET A 90 13.55 -8.63 -5.46
CA MET A 90 12.19 -8.11 -5.51
C MET A 90 11.21 -8.98 -4.72
N ALA A 91 11.32 -10.32 -4.85
CA ALA A 91 10.49 -11.27 -4.13
C ALA A 91 10.60 -11.09 -2.60
N VAL A 92 11.81 -10.85 -2.07
CA VAL A 92 12.03 -10.62 -0.65
C VAL A 92 11.42 -9.31 -0.22
N SER A 93 11.69 -8.19 -0.93
CA SER A 93 11.15 -6.87 -0.58
C SER A 93 9.62 -6.85 -0.61
N VAL A 94 9.01 -7.45 -1.61
CA VAL A 94 7.55 -7.54 -1.74
C VAL A 94 6.95 -8.40 -0.63
N THR A 95 7.57 -9.56 -0.31
CA THR A 95 7.12 -10.41 0.80
C THR A 95 7.13 -9.66 2.13
N LEU A 96 8.21 -8.90 2.41
CA LEU A 96 8.30 -8.09 3.63
C LEU A 96 7.20 -7.03 3.70
N ASN A 97 6.91 -6.35 2.60
CA ASN A 97 5.84 -5.34 2.56
C ASN A 97 4.46 -5.97 2.86
N TYR A 98 4.21 -7.19 2.39
CA TYR A 98 2.96 -7.92 2.66
C TYR A 98 2.87 -8.53 4.08
N MET A 99 3.83 -8.29 4.96
CA MET A 99 3.65 -8.49 6.40
C MET A 99 2.72 -7.44 7.03
N SER A 100 2.48 -6.31 6.37
CA SER A 100 1.66 -5.22 6.93
C SER A 100 0.22 -5.64 7.30
N PRO A 101 -0.52 -6.49 6.56
CA PRO A 101 -1.80 -7.02 7.00
C PRO A 101 -1.73 -7.83 8.31
N LEU A 102 -0.66 -8.63 8.49
CA LEU A 102 -0.46 -9.37 9.74
C LEU A 102 -0.23 -8.43 10.92
N PHE A 103 0.67 -7.44 10.76
CA PHE A 103 0.91 -6.44 11.79
C PHE A 103 -0.35 -5.63 12.10
N LEU A 104 -1.16 -5.28 11.09
CA LEU A 104 -2.43 -4.62 11.33
C LEU A 104 -3.37 -5.49 12.16
N GLY A 105 -3.49 -6.78 11.84
CA GLY A 105 -4.28 -7.73 12.63
C GLY A 105 -3.84 -7.77 14.09
N LEU A 106 -2.52 -7.86 14.36
CA LEU A 106 -1.96 -7.85 15.70
C LEU A 106 -2.19 -6.52 16.43
N VAL A 107 -2.00 -5.38 15.74
CA VAL A 107 -2.25 -4.04 16.31
C VAL A 107 -3.72 -3.87 16.67
N LEU A 108 -4.65 -4.30 15.82
CA LEU A 108 -6.08 -4.26 16.10
C LEU A 108 -6.45 -5.21 17.26
N LEU A 109 -5.88 -6.41 17.30
CA LEU A 109 -6.08 -7.34 18.42
C LEU A 109 -5.67 -6.70 19.77
N ALA A 110 -4.57 -5.97 19.79
CA ALA A 110 -4.05 -5.34 21.02
C ALA A 110 -4.77 -4.05 21.39
N THR A 111 -5.29 -3.29 20.42
CA THR A 111 -5.75 -1.91 20.67
C THR A 111 -7.25 -1.69 20.44
N ASP A 112 -7.91 -2.53 19.65
CA ASP A 112 -9.33 -2.41 19.38
C ASP A 112 -10.15 -3.20 20.40
N ARG A 113 -11.04 -2.50 21.11
CA ARG A 113 -11.97 -3.10 22.09
C ARG A 113 -13.39 -3.20 21.56
N SER A 114 -13.60 -2.83 20.28
CA SER A 114 -14.91 -2.90 19.63
C SER A 114 -15.26 -4.33 19.18
N ALA A 115 -16.51 -4.53 18.77
CA ALA A 115 -16.97 -5.78 18.14
C ALA A 115 -16.22 -6.14 16.83
N GLN A 116 -15.40 -5.24 16.32
CA GLN A 116 -14.59 -5.45 15.11
C GLN A 116 -13.15 -5.89 15.41
N ARG A 117 -12.84 -6.20 16.70
CA ARG A 117 -11.56 -6.80 17.07
C ARG A 117 -11.39 -8.14 16.34
N PRO A 118 -10.24 -8.39 15.68
CA PRO A 118 -10.01 -9.65 14.98
C PRO A 118 -9.99 -10.83 15.96
N GLY A 119 -10.69 -11.90 15.61
CA GLY A 119 -10.65 -13.17 16.34
C GLY A 119 -9.48 -14.05 15.87
N ALA A 120 -9.27 -15.16 16.57
CA ALA A 120 -8.20 -16.11 16.24
C ALA A 120 -8.32 -16.66 14.81
N THR A 121 -9.54 -16.93 14.35
CA THR A 121 -9.80 -17.48 13.01
C THR A 121 -9.45 -16.48 11.91
N GLU A 122 -9.71 -15.20 12.14
CA GLU A 122 -9.38 -14.13 11.18
C GLU A 122 -7.87 -13.90 11.10
N LEU A 123 -7.18 -13.95 12.25
CA LEU A 123 -5.71 -13.91 12.28
C LEU A 123 -5.12 -15.13 11.57
N ALA A 124 -5.71 -16.31 11.71
CA ALA A 124 -5.31 -17.51 10.98
C ALA A 124 -5.50 -17.35 9.46
N CYS A 125 -6.61 -16.73 9.02
CA CYS A 125 -6.82 -16.41 7.60
C CYS A 125 -5.79 -15.40 7.07
N LEU A 126 -5.45 -14.36 7.85
CA LEU A 126 -4.38 -13.43 7.48
C LEU A 126 -3.02 -14.15 7.37
N ALA A 127 -2.71 -15.04 8.32
CA ALA A 127 -1.50 -15.85 8.29
C ALA A 127 -1.47 -16.79 7.07
N LEU A 128 -2.60 -17.45 6.75
CA LEU A 128 -2.73 -18.30 5.58
C LEU A 128 -2.48 -17.51 4.28
N GLY A 129 -3.06 -16.32 4.17
CA GLY A 129 -2.83 -15.43 3.02
C GLY A 129 -1.35 -15.03 2.89
N PHE A 130 -0.69 -14.74 4.01
CA PHE A 130 0.74 -14.46 4.01
C PHE A 130 1.59 -15.66 3.62
N VAL A 131 1.26 -16.87 4.11
CA VAL A 131 1.90 -18.11 3.66
C VAL A 131 1.76 -18.27 2.14
N GLY A 132 0.58 -17.99 1.59
CA GLY A 132 0.36 -17.96 0.14
C GLY A 132 1.30 -16.99 -0.58
N VAL A 133 1.52 -15.78 -0.03
CA VAL A 133 2.49 -14.81 -0.58
C VAL A 133 3.92 -15.36 -0.54
N VAL A 134 4.33 -15.98 0.58
CA VAL A 134 5.67 -16.60 0.73
C VAL A 134 5.87 -17.74 -0.30
N VAL A 135 4.87 -18.59 -0.47
CA VAL A 135 4.91 -19.68 -1.44
C VAL A 135 5.00 -19.13 -2.87
N LEU A 136 4.19 -18.13 -3.21
CA LEU A 136 4.13 -17.54 -4.56
C LEU A 136 5.45 -16.85 -4.92
N LEU A 137 5.95 -15.99 -4.04
CA LEU A 137 7.13 -15.16 -4.31
C LEU A 137 8.46 -15.89 -4.08
N ASN A 138 8.44 -17.03 -3.38
CA ASN A 138 9.63 -17.83 -3.06
C ASN A 138 10.85 -17.00 -2.61
N PRO A 139 10.72 -16.15 -1.57
CA PRO A 139 11.80 -15.25 -1.17
C PRO A 139 13.07 -16.00 -0.73
N LEU A 140 12.95 -17.22 -0.24
CA LEU A 140 14.08 -18.06 0.19
C LEU A 140 14.91 -18.54 -1.02
N GLY A 141 14.24 -18.86 -2.15
CA GLY A 141 14.91 -19.24 -3.40
C GLY A 141 15.65 -18.08 -4.08
N ALA A 142 15.23 -16.83 -3.81
CA ALA A 142 15.85 -15.63 -4.36
C ALA A 142 17.11 -15.17 -3.56
N GLY A 143 17.43 -15.83 -2.44
CA GLY A 143 18.44 -15.38 -1.50
C GLY A 143 17.90 -14.33 -0.52
N ALA A 144 18.46 -14.32 0.70
CA ALA A 144 17.91 -13.47 1.76
C ALA A 144 18.31 -11.98 1.62
N GLY A 145 19.47 -11.69 1.05
CA GLY A 145 20.03 -10.34 0.99
C GLY A 145 20.57 -9.82 2.34
N PRO A 146 20.96 -8.54 2.44
CA PRO A 146 21.52 -7.96 3.66
C PRO A 146 20.54 -7.96 4.83
N ARG A 147 20.95 -8.49 6.00
CA ARG A 147 20.09 -8.60 7.20
C ARG A 147 19.53 -7.25 7.66
N GLY A 148 20.30 -6.17 7.55
CA GLY A 148 19.85 -4.82 7.91
C GLY A 148 18.69 -4.34 7.02
N ALA A 149 18.73 -4.62 5.72
CA ALA A 149 17.64 -4.28 4.81
C ALA A 149 16.37 -5.12 5.08
N ILE A 150 16.53 -6.39 5.48
CA ILE A 150 15.40 -7.23 5.90
C ILE A 150 14.74 -6.66 7.15
N ALA A 151 15.53 -6.31 8.18
CA ALA A 151 15.01 -5.70 9.41
C ALA A 151 14.28 -4.37 9.14
N LEU A 152 14.84 -3.53 8.25
CA LEU A 152 14.16 -2.32 7.77
C LEU A 152 12.84 -2.65 7.07
N GLY A 153 12.79 -3.67 6.23
CA GLY A 153 11.57 -4.09 5.54
C GLY A 153 10.47 -4.50 6.53
N VAL A 154 10.81 -5.24 7.59
CA VAL A 154 9.89 -5.59 8.68
C VAL A 154 9.38 -4.32 9.40
N LEU A 155 10.27 -3.37 9.71
CA LEU A 155 9.88 -2.07 10.29
C LEU A 155 8.95 -1.30 9.35
N GLY A 156 9.24 -1.28 8.04
CA GLY A 156 8.39 -0.64 7.03
C GLY A 156 6.97 -1.22 7.02
N ALA A 157 6.85 -2.54 7.09
CA ALA A 157 5.53 -3.20 7.17
C ALA A 157 4.78 -2.84 8.46
N ALA A 158 5.46 -2.72 9.60
CA ALA A 158 4.86 -2.27 10.85
C ALA A 158 4.39 -0.81 10.77
N MET A 159 5.17 0.08 10.15
CA MET A 159 4.79 1.48 9.91
C MET A 159 3.56 1.57 8.99
N ALA A 160 3.50 0.75 7.94
CA ALA A 160 2.33 0.68 7.06
C ALA A 160 1.08 0.23 7.83
N ALA A 161 1.20 -0.75 8.72
CA ALA A 161 0.09 -1.21 9.57
C ALA A 161 -0.45 -0.10 10.48
N LEU A 162 0.44 0.72 11.07
CA LEU A 162 0.03 1.89 11.87
C LEU A 162 -0.69 2.92 11.01
N ALA A 163 -0.20 3.19 9.80
CA ALA A 163 -0.86 4.11 8.86
C ALA A 163 -2.26 3.62 8.48
N PHE A 164 -2.46 2.30 8.26
CA PHE A 164 -3.79 1.72 7.97
C PHE A 164 -4.74 1.78 9.17
N LYS A 165 -4.22 1.58 10.40
CA LYS A 165 -5.01 1.79 11.62
C LYS A 165 -5.53 3.23 11.70
N ASP A 166 -4.69 4.21 11.36
CA ASP A 166 -5.05 5.63 11.41
C ASP A 166 -6.13 6.00 10.37
N VAL A 167 -6.18 5.32 9.22
CA VAL A 167 -7.29 5.49 8.25
C VAL A 167 -8.65 5.24 8.92
N ARG A 168 -8.75 4.17 9.71
CA ARG A 168 -9.98 3.83 10.43
C ARG A 168 -10.33 4.88 11.49
N ALA A 169 -9.33 5.34 12.25
CA ALA A 169 -9.51 6.39 13.25
C ALA A 169 -9.98 7.71 12.62
N LEU A 170 -9.42 8.09 11.47
CA LEU A 170 -9.84 9.26 10.69
C LEU A 170 -11.28 9.13 10.20
N LYS A 171 -11.67 7.96 9.71
CA LYS A 171 -13.05 7.74 9.27
C LYS A 171 -14.05 7.85 10.43
N THR A 172 -13.69 7.31 11.60
CA THR A 172 -14.49 7.44 12.82
C THR A 172 -14.59 8.91 13.27
N ALA A 173 -13.55 9.72 13.01
CA ALA A 173 -13.57 11.16 13.25
C ALA A 173 -14.39 11.97 12.22
N GLY A 174 -14.98 11.30 11.22
CA GLY A 174 -15.82 11.94 10.19
C GLY A 174 -15.06 12.51 9.00
N GLU A 175 -13.76 12.22 8.88
CA GLU A 175 -12.96 12.68 7.75
C GLU A 175 -13.34 11.95 6.45
N SER A 176 -13.37 12.67 5.32
CA SER A 176 -13.65 12.06 4.02
C SER A 176 -12.43 11.35 3.44
N GLU A 177 -12.65 10.40 2.55
CA GLU A 177 -11.57 9.63 1.91
C GLU A 177 -10.62 10.54 1.12
N TRP A 178 -11.16 11.51 0.39
CA TRP A 178 -10.33 12.45 -0.38
C TRP A 178 -9.52 13.40 0.50
N GLN A 179 -10.08 13.79 1.65
CA GLN A 179 -9.36 14.56 2.67
C GLN A 179 -8.18 13.74 3.22
N MET A 180 -8.39 12.45 3.49
CA MET A 180 -7.32 11.55 3.93
C MET A 180 -6.23 11.39 2.86
N VAL A 181 -6.60 11.30 1.56
CA VAL A 181 -5.64 11.24 0.45
C VAL A 181 -4.85 12.53 0.33
N PHE A 182 -5.52 13.67 0.41
CA PHE A 182 -4.88 14.99 0.33
C PHE A 182 -3.84 15.17 1.42
N PHE A 183 -4.24 15.04 2.69
CA PHE A 183 -3.31 15.24 3.82
C PHE A 183 -2.17 14.22 3.84
N PHE A 184 -2.46 12.96 3.52
CA PHE A 184 -1.41 11.94 3.39
C PHE A 184 -0.37 12.33 2.35
N SER A 185 -0.82 12.71 1.16
CA SER A 185 0.06 13.09 0.05
C SER A 185 0.83 14.37 0.36
N LEU A 186 0.18 15.35 1.00
CA LEU A 186 0.81 16.59 1.42
C LEU A 186 1.92 16.35 2.45
N VAL A 187 1.63 15.61 3.53
CA VAL A 187 2.62 15.29 4.58
C VAL A 187 3.78 14.49 4.01
N ALA A 188 3.50 13.52 3.13
CA ALA A 188 4.54 12.72 2.49
C ALA A 188 5.41 13.54 1.53
N ALA A 189 4.82 14.46 0.76
CA ALA A 189 5.57 15.37 -0.11
C ALA A 189 6.46 16.32 0.69
N LEU A 190 5.90 16.96 1.72
CA LEU A 190 6.67 17.87 2.58
C LEU A 190 7.78 17.15 3.34
N GLY A 191 7.54 15.93 3.79
CA GLY A 191 8.56 15.13 4.48
C GLY A 191 9.66 14.61 3.55
N ALA A 192 9.37 14.39 2.26
CA ALA A 192 10.37 13.99 1.27
C ALA A 192 11.18 15.18 0.72
N LEU A 193 10.60 16.38 0.68
CA LEU A 193 11.17 17.58 0.07
C LEU A 193 12.62 17.91 0.49
N PRO A 194 13.00 17.86 1.78
CA PRO A 194 14.38 18.17 2.20
C PRO A 194 15.45 17.24 1.60
N PHE A 195 15.04 16.06 1.15
CA PHE A 195 15.94 15.02 0.64
C PHE A 195 15.95 14.93 -0.89
N THR A 196 15.23 15.80 -1.59
CA THR A 196 15.11 15.75 -3.06
C THR A 196 16.31 16.38 -3.76
N ALA A 197 16.58 15.94 -4.98
CA ALA A 197 17.55 16.55 -5.86
C ALA A 197 17.21 18.00 -6.24
N LEU A 198 15.92 18.39 -6.14
CA LEU A 198 15.49 19.78 -6.36
C LEU A 198 16.15 20.74 -5.37
N VAL A 199 16.30 20.33 -4.10
CA VAL A 199 17.02 21.11 -3.08
C VAL A 199 18.51 21.16 -3.37
N ARG A 200 19.06 20.12 -4.03
CA ARG A 200 20.48 20.03 -4.43
C ARG A 200 20.76 20.61 -5.81
N LEU A 201 19.71 21.12 -6.51
CA LEU A 201 19.81 21.63 -7.89
C LEU A 201 20.32 20.58 -8.89
N ASP A 202 20.17 19.31 -8.57
CA ASP A 202 20.54 18.17 -9.42
C ASP A 202 19.31 17.63 -10.15
N ALA A 203 19.13 18.06 -11.41
CA ALA A 203 17.99 17.68 -12.27
C ALA A 203 18.39 16.59 -13.28
N SER A 204 19.17 15.60 -12.90
CA SER A 204 19.72 14.58 -13.81
C SER A 204 18.67 13.65 -14.45
N ALA A 205 17.48 13.52 -13.86
CA ALA A 205 16.40 12.73 -14.43
C ALA A 205 15.63 13.53 -15.48
N GLY A 206 15.58 13.04 -16.73
CA GLY A 206 14.89 13.71 -17.85
C GLY A 206 13.37 13.88 -17.61
N LEU A 207 12.74 14.80 -18.34
CA LEU A 207 11.31 15.14 -18.28
C LEU A 207 10.39 13.91 -18.38
N ALA A 208 10.75 12.92 -19.22
CA ALA A 208 9.99 11.69 -19.38
C ALA A 208 9.91 10.88 -18.07
N SER A 209 11.00 10.78 -17.30
CA SER A 209 11.00 10.10 -16.01
C SER A 209 10.07 10.78 -15.00
N HIS A 210 10.09 12.11 -14.93
CA HIS A 210 9.18 12.88 -14.09
C HIS A 210 7.72 12.67 -14.48
N ALA A 211 7.40 12.64 -15.80
CA ALA A 211 6.04 12.39 -16.27
C ALA A 211 5.52 11.01 -15.83
N TRP A 212 6.36 9.96 -15.90
CA TRP A 212 6.01 8.64 -15.39
C TRP A 212 5.77 8.64 -13.87
N VAL A 213 6.59 9.37 -13.11
CA VAL A 213 6.41 9.47 -11.66
C VAL A 213 5.17 10.28 -11.29
N VAL A 214 4.82 11.32 -12.06
CA VAL A 214 3.54 12.03 -11.93
C VAL A 214 2.38 11.07 -12.17
N LEU A 215 2.40 10.26 -13.23
CA LEU A 215 1.39 9.23 -13.48
C LEU A 215 1.29 8.24 -12.32
N ALA A 216 2.43 7.80 -11.77
CA ALA A 216 2.44 6.97 -10.56
C ALA A 216 1.79 7.69 -9.36
N GLY A 217 1.92 9.00 -9.26
CA GLY A 217 1.24 9.84 -8.26
C GLY A 217 -0.28 9.83 -8.42
N LEU A 218 -0.79 9.97 -9.65
CA LEU A 218 -2.22 9.92 -9.94
C LEU A 218 -2.82 8.53 -9.61
N LEU A 219 -2.15 7.47 -10.04
CA LEU A 219 -2.52 6.09 -9.69
C LEU A 219 -2.47 5.89 -8.18
N GLY A 220 -1.46 6.47 -7.51
CA GLY A 220 -1.34 6.46 -6.06
C GLY A 220 -2.50 7.15 -5.35
N ALA A 221 -3.02 8.28 -5.87
CA ALA A 221 -4.20 8.96 -5.31
C ALA A 221 -5.44 8.06 -5.38
N VAL A 222 -5.69 7.41 -6.53
CA VAL A 222 -6.79 6.46 -6.71
C VAL A 222 -6.63 5.26 -5.76
N GLY A 223 -5.42 4.69 -5.68
CA GLY A 223 -5.13 3.59 -4.77
C GLY A 223 -5.34 3.96 -3.29
N GLN A 224 -4.87 5.14 -2.86
CA GLN A 224 -5.06 5.65 -1.50
C GLN A 224 -6.53 5.96 -1.16
N TRP A 225 -7.30 6.45 -2.13
CA TRP A 225 -8.75 6.59 -1.97
C TRP A 225 -9.39 5.22 -1.73
N GLY A 226 -9.05 4.20 -2.53
CA GLY A 226 -9.51 2.84 -2.34
C GLY A 226 -9.13 2.24 -0.98
N VAL A 227 -7.90 2.47 -0.49
CA VAL A 227 -7.48 2.12 0.88
C VAL A 227 -8.36 2.80 1.90
N SER A 228 -8.59 4.11 1.76
CA SER A 228 -9.40 4.89 2.70
C SER A 228 -10.85 4.39 2.75
N GLN A 229 -11.41 3.98 1.61
CA GLN A 229 -12.71 3.33 1.53
C GLN A 229 -12.72 1.94 2.19
N ALA A 230 -11.76 1.08 1.83
CA ALA A 230 -11.72 -0.30 2.29
C ALA A 230 -11.51 -0.39 3.81
N PHE A 231 -10.52 0.32 4.35
CA PHE A 231 -10.21 0.31 5.78
C PHE A 231 -11.14 1.22 6.61
N GLY A 232 -11.70 2.25 6.00
CA GLY A 232 -12.62 3.20 6.66
C GLY A 232 -14.06 2.69 6.76
N SER A 233 -14.54 1.88 5.80
CA SER A 233 -15.95 1.50 5.69
C SER A 233 -16.40 0.32 6.57
N GLY A 234 -15.52 -0.25 7.38
CA GLY A 234 -15.96 -1.19 8.40
C GLY A 234 -15.05 -2.36 8.70
N ASP A 235 -14.60 -3.15 7.76
CA ASP A 235 -13.86 -4.37 8.08
C ASP A 235 -12.39 -4.30 7.64
N ALA A 236 -11.55 -3.78 8.56
CA ALA A 236 -10.12 -3.66 8.33
C ALA A 236 -9.43 -5.01 8.07
N VAL A 237 -9.95 -6.10 8.64
CA VAL A 237 -9.39 -7.45 8.44
C VAL A 237 -9.70 -7.95 7.03
N VAL A 238 -10.93 -7.73 6.53
CA VAL A 238 -11.29 -8.04 5.14
C VAL A 238 -10.45 -7.22 4.17
N ALA A 239 -10.32 -5.90 4.42
CA ALA A 239 -9.49 -5.03 3.60
C ALA A 239 -8.02 -5.47 3.57
N ALA A 240 -7.47 -5.88 4.73
CA ALA A 240 -6.12 -6.40 4.87
C ALA A 240 -5.93 -7.72 4.09
N SER A 241 -6.88 -8.65 4.20
CA SER A 241 -6.84 -9.92 3.45
C SER A 241 -6.89 -9.68 1.94
N MET A 242 -7.68 -8.70 1.49
CA MET A 242 -7.77 -8.36 0.06
C MET A 242 -6.47 -7.75 -0.50
N GLN A 243 -5.63 -7.14 0.32
CA GLN A 243 -4.32 -6.63 -0.15
C GLN A 243 -3.46 -7.74 -0.77
N TYR A 244 -3.55 -8.98 -0.28
CA TYR A 244 -2.78 -10.08 -0.84
C TYR A 244 -3.16 -10.39 -2.30
N LEU A 245 -4.38 -10.05 -2.74
CA LEU A 245 -4.80 -10.22 -4.14
C LEU A 245 -4.00 -9.36 -5.11
N SER A 246 -3.37 -8.27 -4.66
CA SER A 246 -2.50 -7.47 -5.52
C SER A 246 -1.27 -8.24 -6.00
N VAL A 247 -0.79 -9.22 -5.22
CA VAL A 247 0.31 -10.11 -5.62
C VAL A 247 -0.14 -11.00 -6.78
N VAL A 248 -1.35 -11.55 -6.68
CA VAL A 248 -1.96 -12.36 -7.76
C VAL A 248 -2.14 -11.53 -9.02
N MET A 249 -2.63 -10.28 -8.87
CA MET A 249 -2.79 -9.36 -10.01
C MET A 249 -1.46 -8.96 -10.64
N SER A 250 -0.42 -8.74 -9.83
CA SER A 250 0.93 -8.43 -10.32
C SER A 250 1.52 -9.58 -11.12
N LEU A 251 1.33 -10.82 -10.67
CA LEU A 251 1.77 -12.01 -11.41
C LEU A 251 0.98 -12.17 -12.70
N GLY A 252 -0.35 -11.97 -12.67
CA GLY A 252 -1.18 -11.99 -13.87
C GLY A 252 -0.74 -10.95 -14.91
N LEU A 253 -0.38 -9.74 -14.45
CA LEU A 253 0.13 -8.69 -15.32
C LEU A 253 1.49 -9.05 -15.93
N SER A 254 2.41 -9.63 -15.13
CA SER A 254 3.70 -10.12 -15.62
C SER A 254 3.53 -11.22 -16.67
N TRP A 255 2.62 -12.16 -16.45
CA TRP A 255 2.31 -13.20 -17.43
C TRP A 255 1.74 -12.62 -18.73
N LEU A 256 0.77 -11.70 -18.65
CA LEU A 256 0.12 -11.11 -19.83
C LEU A 256 1.03 -10.13 -20.58
N ALA A 257 1.81 -9.30 -19.86
CA ALA A 257 2.59 -8.23 -20.47
C ALA A 257 4.01 -8.65 -20.84
N LEU A 258 4.60 -9.59 -20.11
CA LEU A 258 5.99 -10.01 -20.27
C LEU A 258 6.13 -11.47 -20.78
N GLY A 259 5.03 -12.21 -20.90
CA GLY A 259 5.04 -13.62 -21.30
C GLY A 259 5.74 -14.55 -20.29
N GLU A 260 5.87 -14.11 -19.03
CA GLU A 260 6.53 -14.89 -17.99
C GLU A 260 5.74 -16.17 -17.66
N ALA A 261 6.41 -17.31 -17.67
CA ALA A 261 5.78 -18.60 -17.35
C ALA A 261 5.38 -18.64 -15.85
N VAL A 262 4.12 -19.01 -15.59
CA VAL A 262 3.64 -19.19 -14.21
C VAL A 262 4.00 -20.58 -13.72
N SER A 263 4.84 -20.68 -12.69
CA SER A 263 5.24 -21.96 -12.11
C SER A 263 4.09 -22.61 -11.33
N ALA A 264 4.13 -23.94 -11.18
CA ALA A 264 3.18 -24.69 -10.33
C ALA A 264 3.20 -24.18 -8.87
N GLN A 265 4.36 -23.78 -8.36
CA GLN A 265 4.51 -23.17 -7.04
C GLN A 265 3.77 -21.82 -6.95
N ALA A 266 3.85 -20.98 -7.98
CA ALA A 266 3.12 -19.72 -8.03
C ALA A 266 1.61 -19.95 -8.05
N LEU A 267 1.12 -20.94 -8.81
CA LEU A 267 -0.29 -21.33 -8.81
C LEU A 267 -0.76 -21.81 -7.42
N ALA A 268 0.03 -22.60 -6.71
CA ALA A 268 -0.29 -23.03 -5.34
C ALA A 268 -0.37 -21.83 -4.37
N GLY A 269 0.58 -20.89 -4.45
CA GLY A 269 0.56 -19.67 -3.66
C GLY A 269 -0.67 -18.80 -3.95
N MET A 270 -1.05 -18.63 -5.23
CA MET A 270 -2.27 -17.92 -5.62
C MET A 270 -3.54 -18.57 -5.04
N ALA A 271 -3.62 -19.91 -5.11
CA ALA A 271 -4.77 -20.63 -4.55
C ALA A 271 -4.90 -20.40 -3.03
N LEU A 272 -3.79 -20.42 -2.28
CA LEU A 272 -3.79 -20.11 -0.84
C LEU A 272 -4.24 -18.67 -0.55
N ILE A 273 -3.77 -17.68 -1.33
CA ILE A 273 -4.16 -16.27 -1.18
C ILE A 273 -5.66 -16.10 -1.41
N VAL A 274 -6.18 -16.66 -2.51
CA VAL A 274 -7.60 -16.56 -2.85
C VAL A 274 -8.45 -17.27 -1.79
N ALA A 275 -8.05 -18.47 -1.36
CA ALA A 275 -8.76 -19.21 -0.31
C ALA A 275 -8.80 -18.41 1.00
N ALA A 276 -7.70 -17.81 1.42
CA ALA A 276 -7.64 -16.97 2.63
C ALA A 276 -8.57 -15.75 2.53
N ALA A 277 -8.58 -15.06 1.39
CA ALA A 277 -9.45 -13.91 1.17
C ALA A 277 -10.94 -14.31 1.20
N VAL A 278 -11.31 -15.40 0.52
CA VAL A 278 -12.69 -15.93 0.50
C VAL A 278 -13.14 -16.35 1.90
N LEU A 279 -12.29 -17.09 2.64
CA LEU A 279 -12.58 -17.51 4.00
C LEU A 279 -12.80 -16.31 4.94
N THR A 280 -11.96 -15.28 4.84
CA THR A 280 -12.12 -14.06 5.64
C THR A 280 -13.46 -13.37 5.36
N VAL A 281 -13.82 -13.20 4.08
CA VAL A 281 -15.09 -12.58 3.68
C VAL A 281 -16.29 -13.41 4.13
N TRP A 282 -16.18 -14.74 4.04
CA TRP A 282 -17.26 -15.65 4.43
C TRP A 282 -17.51 -15.64 5.96
N GLN A 283 -16.45 -15.65 6.76
CA GLN A 283 -16.53 -15.59 8.22
C GLN A 283 -17.18 -14.29 8.72
N ARG A 284 -16.83 -13.15 8.12
CA ARG A 284 -17.42 -11.85 8.46
C ARG A 284 -18.81 -11.63 7.86
N GLY A 285 -19.27 -12.52 7.02
CA GLY A 285 -20.62 -12.49 6.45
C GLY A 285 -21.66 -13.28 7.25
N ARG A 286 -21.20 -14.06 8.25
CA ARG A 286 -22.03 -14.78 9.24
C ARG A 286 -22.23 -13.95 10.48
#